data_1621b78dc31cc4520232ae41aa1d7800
#
_entry.id   1621b78dc31cc4520232ae41aa1d7800
#
_cell.length_a   1.000
_cell.length_b   1.000
_cell.length_c   1.000
_cell.angle_alpha   90.00
_cell.angle_beta   90.00
_cell.angle_gamma   90.00
#
_symmetry.space_group_name_H-M   'P 1'
#
loop_
_entity.id
_entity.type
_entity.pdbx_description
1 polymer ?
#
loop_
_entity_poly.entity_id
_entity_poly.type
_entity_poly.pdbx_seq_one_letter_code
_entity_poly.pdbx_strand_id
1 'polypeptide(L)'
;MEIQLSMLGLIVSDMPTALRFYRLLGLDIPTDDDAKPFVLHRMSSGVTIFFDTVFAARYDPDHRLPAGGGYRNLLEFYLGDDAAVDAKYAELTAAGYHGRMAPTQTTAPYAAMVDDPDGNVVLLTSDNALGL
;
A
#
# COMPACT_ATOMS: atom_id res chain seq x y z
N MET A 1 17.09 -5.59 24.21
CA MET A 1 16.21 -4.59 23.54
C MET A 1 15.91 -5.06 22.12
N GLU A 2 14.66 -5.11 21.77
CA GLU A 2 14.27 -5.41 20.41
C GLU A 2 14.52 -4.20 19.50
N ILE A 3 15.09 -4.44 18.32
CA ILE A 3 15.21 -3.38 17.31
C ILE A 3 13.83 -3.00 16.80
N GLN A 4 13.69 -1.75 16.35
CA GLN A 4 12.41 -1.20 15.91
C GLN A 4 12.35 -1.08 14.39
N LEU A 5 11.24 -1.53 13.79
CA LEU A 5 10.95 -1.23 12.41
C LEU A 5 10.52 0.23 12.31
N SER A 6 11.35 1.07 11.68
CA SER A 6 11.10 2.51 11.65
C SER A 6 10.24 2.93 10.45
N MET A 7 10.50 2.36 9.28
CA MET A 7 9.80 2.73 8.05
C MET A 7 9.63 1.52 7.14
N LEU A 8 8.60 1.56 6.32
CA LEU A 8 8.40 0.65 5.19
C LEU A 8 8.55 1.46 3.91
N GLY A 9 9.45 1.03 3.03
CA GLY A 9 9.67 1.72 1.76
C GLY A 9 9.03 1.01 0.59
N LEU A 10 8.35 1.77 -0.25
CA LEU A 10 7.81 1.31 -1.52
C LEU A 10 8.60 1.96 -2.64
N ILE A 11 9.28 1.14 -3.43
CA ILE A 11 10.00 1.61 -4.60
C ILE A 11 9.00 1.64 -5.74
N VAL A 12 8.77 2.84 -6.29
CA VAL A 12 7.71 3.07 -7.27
C VAL A 12 8.30 3.60 -8.57
N SER A 13 7.64 3.31 -9.69
CA SER A 13 8.14 3.72 -10.99
C SER A 13 7.73 5.16 -11.36
N ASP A 14 6.58 5.61 -10.86
CA ASP A 14 6.02 6.92 -11.18
C ASP A 14 5.29 7.47 -9.97
N MET A 15 5.76 8.60 -9.43
CA MET A 15 5.21 9.12 -8.18
C MET A 15 3.73 9.49 -8.26
N PRO A 16 3.28 10.28 -9.27
CA PRO A 16 1.86 10.62 -9.34
C PRO A 16 0.95 9.40 -9.45
N THR A 17 1.35 8.40 -10.23
CA THR A 17 0.59 7.17 -10.41
C THR A 17 0.48 6.38 -9.10
N ALA A 18 1.58 6.24 -8.38
CA ALA A 18 1.60 5.55 -7.10
C ALA A 18 0.74 6.28 -6.07
N LEU A 19 0.94 7.59 -5.91
CA LEU A 19 0.24 8.36 -4.89
C LEU A 19 -1.27 8.46 -5.16
N ARG A 20 -1.68 8.45 -6.44
CA ARG A 20 -3.12 8.43 -6.78
C ARG A 20 -3.80 7.19 -6.21
N PHE A 21 -3.15 6.03 -6.31
CA PHE A 21 -3.68 4.80 -5.72
C PHE A 21 -3.81 4.93 -4.20
N TYR A 22 -2.74 5.38 -3.53
CA TYR A 22 -2.75 5.42 -2.07
C TYR A 22 -3.66 6.52 -1.51
N ARG A 23 -3.88 7.62 -2.26
CA ARG A 23 -4.91 8.60 -1.90
C ARG A 23 -6.31 8.00 -2.00
N LEU A 24 -6.59 7.26 -3.07
CA LEU A 24 -7.89 6.59 -3.24
C LEU A 24 -8.11 5.53 -2.15
N LEU A 25 -7.05 4.84 -1.76
CA LEU A 25 -7.09 3.90 -0.64
C LEU A 25 -7.48 4.60 0.67
N GLY A 26 -7.06 5.85 0.86
CA GLY A 26 -7.43 6.64 2.02
C GLY A 26 -6.27 7.33 2.73
N LEU A 27 -5.06 7.30 2.18
CA LEU A 27 -3.93 8.01 2.77
C LEU A 27 -4.02 9.50 2.42
N ASP A 28 -3.84 10.35 3.42
CA ASP A 28 -3.90 11.81 3.26
C ASP A 28 -2.55 12.35 2.79
N ILE A 29 -2.27 12.21 1.50
CA ILE A 29 -1.01 12.63 0.89
C ILE A 29 -1.27 13.86 0.02
N PRO A 30 -0.62 15.01 0.29
CA PRO A 30 -0.81 16.24 -0.49
C PRO A 30 -0.48 16.04 -1.97
N THR A 31 -1.24 16.70 -2.86
CA THR A 31 -0.98 16.62 -4.31
C THR A 31 0.35 17.24 -4.72
N ASP A 32 0.89 18.17 -3.93
CA ASP A 32 2.21 18.75 -4.17
C ASP A 32 3.33 17.69 -4.14
N ASP A 33 3.10 16.58 -3.44
CA ASP A 33 4.07 15.50 -3.35
C ASP A 33 4.28 14.76 -4.68
N ASP A 34 3.35 14.89 -5.63
CA ASP A 34 3.47 14.25 -6.94
C ASP A 34 4.73 14.66 -7.70
N ALA A 35 5.23 15.88 -7.46
CA ALA A 35 6.42 16.39 -8.12
C ALA A 35 7.74 15.98 -7.45
N LYS A 36 7.67 15.27 -6.32
CA LYS A 36 8.85 14.90 -5.55
C LYS A 36 9.36 13.52 -5.96
N PRO A 37 10.68 13.31 -5.95
CA PRO A 37 11.24 11.98 -6.23
C PRO A 37 11.16 11.03 -5.03
N PHE A 38 10.93 11.58 -3.83
CA PHE A 38 10.85 10.84 -2.57
C PHE A 38 9.81 11.48 -1.66
N VAL A 39 8.90 10.67 -1.13
CA VAL A 39 7.78 11.13 -0.29
C VAL A 39 7.70 10.29 0.98
N LEU A 40 7.62 10.96 2.12
CA LEU A 40 7.35 10.33 3.42
C LEU A 40 5.89 10.56 3.79
N HIS A 41 5.23 9.52 4.27
CA HIS A 41 3.87 9.63 4.82
C HIS A 41 3.81 8.92 6.17
N ARG A 42 3.62 9.69 7.24
CA ARG A 42 3.44 9.14 8.57
C ARG A 42 1.96 8.87 8.80
N MET A 43 1.63 7.61 9.04
CA MET A 43 0.26 7.20 9.33
C MET A 43 -0.08 7.44 10.80
N SER A 44 -1.36 7.62 11.09
CA SER A 44 -1.84 7.82 12.47
C SER A 44 -1.54 6.63 13.38
N SER A 45 -1.37 5.44 12.81
CA SER A 45 -0.95 4.24 13.55
C SER A 45 0.49 4.32 14.08
N GLY A 46 1.29 5.30 13.60
CA GLY A 46 2.70 5.45 13.95
C GLY A 46 3.68 4.87 12.93
N VAL A 47 3.21 4.08 11.97
CA VAL A 47 4.05 3.56 10.88
C VAL A 47 4.28 4.67 9.87
N THR A 48 5.53 4.83 9.41
CA THR A 48 5.86 5.73 8.31
C THR A 48 6.11 4.91 7.06
N ILE A 49 5.42 5.27 5.97
CA ILE A 49 5.65 4.70 4.65
C ILE A 49 6.39 5.73 3.82
N PHE A 50 7.39 5.29 3.05
CA PHE A 50 7.99 6.18 2.06
C PHE A 50 7.81 5.62 0.64
N PHE A 51 7.79 6.53 -0.32
CA PHE A 51 7.68 6.24 -1.75
C PHE A 51 8.93 6.79 -2.42
N ASP A 52 9.62 5.97 -3.21
CA ASP A 52 10.94 6.32 -3.72
C ASP A 52 11.05 5.94 -5.20
N THR A 53 11.25 6.93 -6.08
CA THR A 53 11.49 6.73 -7.51
C THR A 53 12.98 6.72 -7.85
N VAL A 54 13.85 7.02 -6.88
CA VAL A 54 15.30 7.21 -7.10
C VAL A 54 16.13 6.28 -6.22
N PHE A 55 15.55 5.15 -5.83
CA PHE A 55 16.19 4.22 -4.89
C PHE A 55 17.56 3.74 -5.37
N ALA A 56 17.67 3.39 -6.66
CA ALA A 56 18.93 2.91 -7.21
C ALA A 56 20.04 3.96 -7.09
N ALA A 57 19.72 5.24 -7.35
CA ALA A 57 20.67 6.31 -7.22
C ALA A 57 21.05 6.62 -5.76
N ARG A 58 20.13 6.36 -4.82
CA ARG A 58 20.35 6.69 -3.40
C ARG A 58 21.06 5.58 -2.64
N TYR A 59 20.73 4.32 -2.93
CA TYR A 59 21.16 3.20 -2.08
C TYR A 59 21.75 2.03 -2.85
N ASP A 60 21.06 1.53 -3.90
CA ASP A 60 21.44 0.28 -4.57
C ASP A 60 21.48 0.48 -6.08
N PRO A 61 22.68 0.77 -6.64
CA PRO A 61 22.81 1.03 -8.07
C PRO A 61 22.37 -0.13 -8.96
N ASP A 62 22.36 -1.34 -8.44
CA ASP A 62 21.99 -2.54 -9.21
C ASP A 62 20.51 -2.90 -9.07
N HIS A 63 19.75 -2.11 -8.29
CA HIS A 63 18.32 -2.39 -8.09
C HIS A 63 17.56 -2.34 -9.39
N ARG A 64 16.68 -3.33 -9.58
CA ARG A 64 15.69 -3.39 -10.66
C ARG A 64 14.34 -3.75 -10.07
N LEU A 65 13.28 -3.15 -10.58
CA LEU A 65 11.93 -3.52 -10.19
C LEU A 65 11.68 -4.97 -10.64
N PRO A 66 11.09 -5.81 -9.78
CA PRO A 66 10.81 -7.20 -10.14
C PRO A 66 9.76 -7.28 -11.24
N ALA A 67 9.79 -8.37 -12.00
CA ALA A 67 8.72 -8.70 -12.93
C ALA A 67 7.43 -8.94 -12.14
N GLY A 68 6.28 -8.60 -12.74
CA GLY A 68 4.99 -8.72 -12.08
C GLY A 68 4.57 -10.17 -11.80
N GLY A 69 3.56 -10.33 -10.95
CA GLY A 69 2.87 -11.58 -10.69
C GLY A 69 3.18 -12.26 -9.37
N GLY A 70 4.43 -12.22 -8.91
CA GLY A 70 4.81 -12.78 -7.63
C GLY A 70 4.93 -11.70 -6.55
N TYR A 71 4.78 -12.10 -5.28
CA TYR A 71 4.99 -11.17 -4.18
C TYR A 71 5.44 -11.93 -2.94
N ARG A 72 6.15 -11.22 -2.04
CA ARG A 72 6.64 -11.77 -0.78
C ARG A 72 6.15 -10.99 0.44
N ASN A 73 5.58 -9.79 0.22
CA ASN A 73 5.16 -8.90 1.28
C ASN A 73 3.73 -8.46 1.03
N LEU A 74 3.03 -8.17 2.13
CA LEU A 74 1.68 -7.62 2.10
C LEU A 74 1.69 -6.29 2.84
N LEU A 75 0.90 -5.35 2.35
CA LEU A 75 0.57 -4.12 3.05
C LEU A 75 -0.85 -4.30 3.57
N GLU A 76 -1.00 -4.59 4.84
CA GLU A 76 -2.32 -4.81 5.43
C GLU A 76 -2.85 -3.52 6.04
N PHE A 77 -4.03 -3.10 5.56
CA PHE A 77 -4.72 -1.91 6.06
C PHE A 77 -5.99 -2.32 6.77
N TYR A 78 -6.16 -1.82 7.99
CA TYR A 78 -7.36 -2.02 8.77
C TYR A 78 -8.42 -0.98 8.40
N LEU A 79 -9.60 -1.42 7.96
CA LEU A 79 -10.66 -0.56 7.46
C LEU A 79 -11.86 -0.43 8.42
N GLY A 80 -11.82 -1.07 9.58
CA GLY A 80 -12.86 -0.93 10.58
C GLY A 80 -13.83 -2.11 10.61
N ASP A 81 -14.55 -2.36 9.52
CA ASP A 81 -15.52 -3.45 9.45
C ASP A 81 -15.59 -4.09 8.07
N ASP A 82 -16.36 -5.17 7.94
CA ASP A 82 -16.49 -5.91 6.68
C ASP A 82 -17.12 -5.06 5.57
N ALA A 83 -18.08 -4.21 5.91
CA ALA A 83 -18.73 -3.35 4.93
C ALA A 83 -17.72 -2.34 4.32
N ALA A 84 -16.81 -1.84 5.12
CA ALA A 84 -15.76 -0.94 4.64
C ALA A 84 -14.78 -1.66 3.71
N VAL A 85 -14.45 -2.93 3.96
CA VAL A 85 -13.65 -3.76 3.07
C VAL A 85 -14.35 -3.90 1.71
N ASP A 86 -15.63 -4.26 1.73
CA ASP A 86 -16.43 -4.39 0.50
C ASP A 86 -16.44 -3.09 -0.31
N ALA A 87 -16.71 -1.98 0.36
CA ALA A 87 -16.83 -0.67 -0.29
C ALA A 87 -15.49 -0.21 -0.90
N LYS A 88 -14.39 -0.40 -0.18
CA LYS A 88 -13.08 0.03 -0.68
C LYS A 88 -12.62 -0.84 -1.84
N TYR A 89 -12.83 -2.15 -1.77
CA TYR A 89 -12.52 -3.04 -2.89
C TYR A 89 -13.29 -2.63 -4.14
N ALA A 90 -14.59 -2.36 -4.01
CA ALA A 90 -15.42 -1.92 -5.13
C ALA A 90 -14.93 -0.59 -5.72
N GLU A 91 -14.57 0.37 -4.86
CA GLU A 91 -14.06 1.66 -5.29
C GLU A 91 -12.75 1.54 -6.07
N LEU A 92 -11.80 0.77 -5.55
CA LEU A 92 -10.49 0.59 -6.18
C LEU A 92 -10.60 -0.14 -7.52
N THR A 93 -11.38 -1.22 -7.59
CA THR A 93 -11.54 -1.98 -8.83
C THR A 93 -12.34 -1.19 -9.87
N ALA A 94 -13.32 -0.40 -9.46
CA ALA A 94 -14.03 0.50 -10.36
C ALA A 94 -13.12 1.58 -10.95
N ALA A 95 -12.09 1.97 -10.23
CA ALA A 95 -11.08 2.92 -10.72
C ALA A 95 -10.04 2.28 -11.65
N GLY A 96 -10.12 0.97 -11.89
CA GLY A 96 -9.27 0.25 -12.82
C GLY A 96 -8.11 -0.53 -12.18
N TYR A 97 -7.98 -0.54 -10.87
CA TYR A 97 -6.94 -1.30 -10.19
C TYR A 97 -7.28 -2.79 -10.15
N HIS A 98 -6.25 -3.62 -10.21
CA HIS A 98 -6.43 -5.07 -10.28
C HIS A 98 -6.89 -5.65 -8.95
N GLY A 99 -8.09 -6.25 -8.94
CA GLY A 99 -8.59 -7.01 -7.81
C GLY A 99 -7.96 -8.41 -7.81
N ARG A 100 -7.16 -8.69 -6.81
CA ARG A 100 -6.47 -9.98 -6.69
C ARG A 100 -7.33 -11.01 -5.95
N MET A 101 -8.07 -10.56 -4.94
CA MET A 101 -9.00 -11.41 -4.19
C MET A 101 -10.21 -10.55 -3.79
N ALA A 102 -11.39 -10.93 -4.27
CA ALA A 102 -12.63 -10.26 -3.88
C ALA A 102 -12.90 -10.48 -2.38
N PRO A 103 -13.64 -9.54 -1.74
CA PRO A 103 -13.94 -9.68 -0.31
C PRO A 103 -14.50 -11.04 0.04
N THR A 104 -13.91 -11.68 1.04
CA THR A 104 -14.32 -13.02 1.48
C THR A 104 -13.92 -13.28 2.93
N GLN A 105 -14.67 -14.14 3.59
CA GLN A 105 -14.25 -14.66 4.87
C GLN A 105 -13.17 -15.70 4.65
N THR A 106 -11.96 -15.38 5.13
CA THR A 106 -10.84 -16.33 5.06
C THR A 106 -10.78 -17.19 6.33
N THR A 107 -9.74 -18.01 6.45
CA THR A 107 -9.50 -18.76 7.69
C THR A 107 -8.98 -17.84 8.81
N ALA A 108 -8.66 -16.60 8.50
CA ALA A 108 -8.25 -15.57 9.44
C ALA A 108 -9.26 -14.41 9.38
N PRO A 109 -8.95 -13.19 8.87
CA PRO A 109 -9.93 -12.11 8.83
C PRO A 109 -10.84 -12.18 7.60
N TYR A 110 -11.91 -11.40 7.63
CA TYR A 110 -12.62 -11.00 6.41
C TYR A 110 -11.72 -10.04 5.65
N ALA A 111 -11.42 -10.32 4.39
CA ALA A 111 -10.40 -9.60 3.67
C ALA A 111 -10.62 -9.55 2.16
N ALA A 112 -9.94 -8.60 1.52
CA ALA A 112 -9.81 -8.51 0.08
C ALA A 112 -8.37 -8.11 -0.27
N MET A 113 -7.95 -8.36 -1.51
CA MET A 113 -6.62 -7.95 -1.98
C MET A 113 -6.72 -7.19 -3.29
N VAL A 114 -5.95 -6.13 -3.41
CA VAL A 114 -5.83 -5.30 -4.61
C VAL A 114 -4.35 -5.02 -4.86
N ASP A 115 -3.94 -5.03 -6.13
CA ASP A 115 -2.57 -4.65 -6.49
C ASP A 115 -2.47 -3.14 -6.65
N ASP A 116 -1.38 -2.56 -6.13
CA ASP A 116 -1.05 -1.18 -6.45
C ASP A 116 -0.44 -1.08 -7.87
N PRO A 117 -0.19 0.13 -8.39
CA PRO A 117 0.32 0.27 -9.76
C PRO A 117 1.67 -0.40 -10.03
N ASP A 118 2.48 -0.64 -9.01
CA ASP A 118 3.78 -1.28 -9.13
C ASP A 118 3.76 -2.77 -8.80
N GLY A 119 2.58 -3.33 -8.54
CA GLY A 119 2.43 -4.75 -8.23
C GLY A 119 2.60 -5.11 -6.76
N ASN A 120 2.65 -4.12 -5.87
CA ASN A 120 2.60 -4.38 -4.43
C ASN A 120 1.20 -4.82 -4.05
N VAL A 121 1.11 -5.84 -3.20
CA VAL A 121 -0.19 -6.39 -2.81
C VAL A 121 -0.68 -5.69 -1.55
N VAL A 122 -1.87 -5.11 -1.64
CA VAL A 122 -2.55 -4.44 -0.55
C VAL A 122 -3.66 -5.36 -0.05
N LEU A 123 -3.61 -5.70 1.24
CA LEU A 123 -4.63 -6.49 1.92
C LEU A 123 -5.54 -5.53 2.69
N LEU A 124 -6.83 -5.56 2.36
CA LEU A 124 -7.87 -4.81 3.07
C LEU A 124 -8.51 -5.72 4.08
N THR A 125 -8.59 -5.31 5.34
CA THR A 125 -9.04 -6.20 6.40
C THR A 125 -9.90 -5.49 7.44
N SER A 126 -10.78 -6.25 8.08
CA SER A 126 -11.50 -5.84 9.27
C SER A 126 -10.82 -6.33 10.56
N ASP A 127 -9.63 -6.95 10.44
CA ASP A 127 -8.89 -7.45 11.60
C ASP A 127 -8.18 -6.30 12.33
N ASN A 128 -8.62 -6.00 13.54
CA ASN A 128 -8.12 -4.89 14.35
C ASN A 128 -6.83 -5.27 15.08
N ALA A 129 -5.75 -5.54 14.33
CA ALA A 129 -4.44 -5.85 14.91
C ALA A 129 -3.80 -4.65 15.62
N LEU A 130 -4.30 -3.44 15.36
CA LEU A 130 -3.80 -2.20 15.97
C LEU A 130 -4.42 -1.93 17.35
N GLY A 131 -5.52 -2.62 17.71
CA GLY A 131 -6.23 -2.37 18.96
C GLY A 131 -7.01 -1.05 18.99
N LEU A 132 -7.44 -0.58 17.84
CA LEU A 132 -8.19 0.69 17.73
C LEU A 132 -9.66 0.54 18.16
#